data_4e2cce3cad5d3ef36e16f2e412b64d8a
#
_entry.id   4e2cce3cad5d3ef36e16f2e412b64d8a
#
_cell.length_a   1.000
_cell.length_b   1.000
_cell.length_c   1.000
_cell.angle_alpha   90.00
_cell.angle_beta   90.00
_cell.angle_gamma   90.00
#
_symmetry.space_group_name_H-M   'P 1'
#
loop_
_entity.id
_entity.type
_entity.pdbx_description
1 polymer ?
#
loop_
_entity_poly.entity_id
_entity_poly.type
_entity_poly.pdbx_seq_one_letter_code
_entity_poly.pdbx_strand_id
1 'polypeptide(L)'
;MTVGYLLQNRFTGKTLRVITALDGKSYMVAKDIDEMFFNEQGHSRTLKALKPGATRKKFSLPKKLAANERTRKLTAITTEDLLGATGKLRDASIAHAIQDFCLVFNVFMIGITHEAKVKSRKYDGKWYADCSVCGTMKPLKTHQEIVQASNLHVKKFHQFKLVATAVI
;
A
#
# COMPACT_ATOMS: atom_id res chain seq x y z
N MET A 1 -19.04 8.49 4.95
CA MET A 1 -18.64 7.49 5.97
C MET A 1 -17.12 7.34 5.93
N THR A 2 -16.46 7.44 7.06
CA THR A 2 -15.00 7.19 7.16
C THR A 2 -14.78 5.71 7.39
N VAL A 3 -13.95 5.08 6.56
CA VAL A 3 -13.68 3.63 6.62
C VAL A 3 -12.18 3.40 6.82
N GLY A 4 -11.86 2.57 7.77
CA GLY A 4 -10.50 2.11 8.02
C GLY A 4 -10.27 0.69 7.50
N TYR A 5 -9.06 0.46 7.01
CA TYR A 5 -8.59 -0.82 6.48
C TYR A 5 -7.31 -1.22 7.21
N LEU A 6 -7.23 -2.46 7.65
CA LEU A 6 -5.99 -3.09 8.11
C LEU A 6 -5.50 -4.01 7.00
N LEU A 7 -4.35 -3.68 6.44
CA LEU A 7 -3.72 -4.40 5.35
C LEU A 7 -2.48 -5.13 5.86
N GLN A 8 -2.16 -6.27 5.25
CA GLN A 8 -0.92 -6.98 5.51
C GLN A 8 -0.18 -7.27 4.21
N ASN A 9 1.11 -6.92 4.17
CA ASN A 9 1.96 -7.27 3.04
C ASN A 9 2.14 -8.80 2.99
N ARG A 10 1.84 -9.40 1.84
CA ARG A 10 1.89 -10.86 1.61
C ARG A 10 3.30 -11.44 1.70
N PHE A 11 4.33 -10.62 1.47
CA PHE A 11 5.73 -11.05 1.37
C PHE A 11 6.52 -10.75 2.66
N THR A 12 6.23 -9.64 3.34
CA THR A 12 6.95 -9.21 4.54
C THR A 12 6.19 -9.45 5.84
N GLY A 13 4.86 -9.65 5.76
CA GLY A 13 3.98 -9.72 6.92
C GLY A 13 3.73 -8.40 7.63
N LYS A 14 4.37 -7.31 7.20
CA LYS A 14 4.18 -5.97 7.79
C LYS A 14 2.78 -5.46 7.52
N THR A 15 2.24 -4.70 8.45
CA THR A 15 0.89 -4.15 8.37
C THR A 15 0.90 -2.69 7.92
N LEU A 16 -0.17 -2.29 7.25
CA LEU A 16 -0.46 -0.91 6.87
C LEU A 16 -1.93 -0.62 7.16
N ARG A 17 -2.19 0.42 7.94
CA ARG A 17 -3.55 0.91 8.18
C ARG A 17 -3.81 2.11 7.29
N VAL A 18 -4.92 2.04 6.55
CA VAL A 18 -5.38 3.08 5.63
C VAL A 18 -6.76 3.54 6.06
N ILE A 19 -6.99 4.84 6.05
CA ILE A 19 -8.28 5.44 6.38
C ILE A 19 -8.75 6.26 5.18
N THR A 20 -9.90 5.89 4.59
CA THR A 20 -10.59 6.70 3.60
C THR A 20 -11.59 7.59 4.33
N ALA A 21 -11.32 8.88 4.35
CA ALA A 21 -12.09 9.87 5.10
C ALA A 21 -13.23 10.47 4.27
N LEU A 22 -14.09 11.24 4.93
CA LEU A 22 -15.23 11.91 4.30
C LEU A 22 -14.84 12.92 3.20
N ASP A 23 -13.62 13.43 3.27
CA ASP A 23 -13.06 14.33 2.23
C ASP A 23 -12.63 13.60 0.95
N GLY A 24 -12.89 12.30 0.86
CA GLY A 24 -12.51 11.46 -0.27
C GLY A 24 -11.03 11.10 -0.33
N LYS A 25 -10.22 11.56 0.63
CA LYS A 25 -8.79 11.28 0.69
C LYS A 25 -8.51 10.01 1.48
N SER A 26 -7.47 9.30 1.08
CA SER A 26 -6.92 8.17 1.82
C SER A 26 -5.71 8.62 2.63
N TYR A 27 -5.69 8.22 3.89
CA TYR A 27 -4.65 8.52 4.86
C TYR A 27 -4.00 7.23 5.32
N MET A 28 -2.68 7.20 5.37
CA MET A 28 -1.90 6.07 5.87
C MET A 28 -1.34 6.40 7.25
N VAL A 29 -1.38 5.46 8.16
CA VAL A 29 -0.81 5.64 9.51
C VAL A 29 0.71 5.79 9.41
N ALA A 30 1.23 6.93 9.88
CA ALA A 30 2.64 7.28 9.74
C ALA A 30 3.59 6.27 10.41
N LYS A 31 3.19 5.69 11.53
CA LYS A 31 3.95 4.64 12.22
C LYS A 31 4.12 3.39 11.35
N ASP A 32 3.09 3.00 10.62
CA ASP A 32 3.15 1.84 9.73
C ASP A 32 4.10 2.10 8.54
N ILE A 33 4.11 3.33 8.03
CA ILE A 33 5.06 3.78 7.00
C ILE A 33 6.50 3.71 7.53
N ASP A 34 6.75 4.15 8.77
CA ASP A 34 8.07 4.04 9.38
C ASP A 34 8.55 2.60 9.47
N GLU A 35 7.68 1.67 9.89
CA GLU A 35 8.00 0.24 9.94
C GLU A 35 8.25 -0.36 8.55
N MET A 36 7.48 0.06 7.54
CA MET A 36 7.63 -0.48 6.18
C MET A 36 8.94 -0.06 5.51
N PHE A 37 9.31 1.21 5.61
CA PHE A 37 10.42 1.77 4.83
C PHE A 37 11.70 1.99 5.63
N PHE A 38 11.60 2.20 6.94
CA PHE A 38 12.77 2.47 7.80
C PHE A 38 13.09 1.35 8.78
N ASN A 39 12.25 0.33 8.84
CA ASN A 39 12.40 -0.78 9.77
C ASN A 39 12.46 -0.37 11.24
N GLU A 40 11.89 0.78 11.58
CA GLU A 40 11.91 1.39 12.90
C GLU A 40 10.53 1.41 13.53
N GLN A 41 10.48 1.14 14.83
CA GLN A 41 9.26 1.28 15.63
C GLN A 41 9.34 2.56 16.46
N GLY A 42 8.36 3.44 16.26
CA GLY A 42 8.14 4.56 17.18
C GLY A 42 8.98 5.82 16.96
N HIS A 43 9.73 5.93 15.88
CA HIS A 43 10.64 7.06 15.62
C HIS A 43 10.13 8.03 14.55
N SER A 44 8.98 8.37 14.43
CA SER A 44 8.42 9.52 13.65
C SER A 44 9.27 10.06 12.47
N ARG A 45 10.08 9.22 11.79
CA ARG A 45 10.92 9.67 10.67
C ARG A 45 10.11 10.26 9.55
N THR A 46 9.03 9.61 9.18
CA THR A 46 8.09 10.10 8.17
C THR A 46 7.56 11.47 8.57
N LEU A 47 7.10 11.64 9.81
CA LEU A 47 6.55 12.91 10.27
C LEU A 47 7.57 14.03 10.31
N LYS A 48 8.84 13.73 10.64
CA LYS A 48 9.93 14.71 10.65
C LYS A 48 10.33 15.15 9.24
N ALA A 49 10.17 14.29 8.25
CA ALA A 49 10.50 14.58 6.86
C ALA A 49 9.40 15.34 6.11
N LEU A 50 8.21 15.47 6.66
CA LEU A 50 7.10 16.19 6.03
C LEU A 50 7.45 17.65 5.78
N LYS A 51 7.00 18.17 4.63
CA LYS A 51 7.11 19.60 4.32
C LYS A 51 6.23 20.45 5.24
N PRO A 52 6.59 21.71 5.48
CA PRO A 52 5.70 22.68 6.14
C PRO A 52 4.36 22.74 5.40
N GLY A 53 3.26 22.72 6.16
CA GLY A 53 1.89 22.74 5.60
C GLY A 53 1.32 21.38 5.24
N ALA A 54 2.07 20.27 5.37
CA ALA A 54 1.55 18.93 5.21
C ALA A 54 0.41 18.65 6.21
N THR A 55 -0.66 18.03 5.71
CA THR A 55 -1.84 17.71 6.53
C THR A 55 -1.56 16.47 7.37
N ARG A 56 -1.54 16.66 8.68
CA ARG A 56 -1.47 15.56 9.65
C ARG A 56 -2.83 15.40 10.29
N LYS A 57 -3.52 14.32 10.01
CA LYS A 57 -4.79 13.99 10.67
C LYS A 57 -4.59 12.94 11.76
N LYS A 58 -5.32 13.11 12.87
CA LYS A 58 -5.37 12.10 13.93
C LYS A 58 -6.71 11.38 13.86
N PHE A 59 -6.65 10.05 13.82
CA PHE A 59 -7.82 9.18 13.80
C PHE A 59 -7.84 8.33 15.06
N SER A 60 -9.02 8.19 15.67
CA SER A 60 -9.25 7.24 16.75
C SER A 60 -9.70 5.92 16.11
N LEU A 61 -8.85 4.90 16.15
CA LEU A 61 -9.14 3.62 15.51
C LEU A 61 -9.92 2.69 16.45
N PRO A 62 -10.93 1.97 15.93
CA PRO A 62 -11.58 0.91 16.67
C PRO A 62 -10.61 -0.22 17.00
N LYS A 63 -10.89 -0.99 18.05
CA LYS A 63 -10.03 -2.09 18.53
C LYS A 63 -9.59 -3.04 17.41
N LYS A 64 -10.47 -3.32 16.48
CA LYS A 64 -10.25 -4.21 15.32
C LYS A 64 -9.09 -3.74 14.40
N LEU A 65 -8.86 -2.42 14.33
CA LEU A 65 -7.80 -1.80 13.52
C LEU A 65 -6.60 -1.35 14.35
N ALA A 66 -6.70 -1.40 15.67
CA ALA A 66 -5.65 -0.90 16.55
C ALA A 66 -4.43 -1.84 16.64
N ALA A 67 -4.52 -3.08 16.17
CA ALA A 67 -3.42 -4.04 16.08
C ALA A 67 -2.55 -4.13 17.34
N ASN A 68 -3.17 -4.31 18.52
CA ASN A 68 -2.54 -4.37 19.85
C ASN A 68 -1.89 -3.07 20.34
N GLU A 69 -2.16 -1.96 19.70
CA GLU A 69 -1.69 -0.64 20.16
C GLU A 69 -2.38 -0.21 21.47
N ARG A 70 -1.61 0.30 22.39
CA ARG A 70 -2.14 0.92 23.63
C ARG A 70 -2.92 2.18 23.33
N THR A 71 -2.42 3.02 22.42
CA THR A 71 -3.06 4.23 21.94
C THR A 71 -3.79 3.97 20.64
N ARG A 72 -5.10 4.23 20.62
CA ARG A 72 -5.91 4.10 19.39
C ARG A 72 -5.91 5.37 18.55
N LYS A 73 -5.42 6.50 19.07
CA LYS A 73 -5.36 7.79 18.37
C LYS A 73 -4.02 7.91 17.64
N LEU A 74 -4.04 7.68 16.33
CA LEU A 74 -2.84 7.61 15.49
C LEU A 74 -2.82 8.73 14.46
N THR A 75 -1.63 9.25 14.19
CA THR A 75 -1.40 10.25 13.14
C THR A 75 -1.30 9.56 11.80
N ALA A 76 -2.03 10.08 10.82
CA ALA A 76 -2.02 9.58 9.45
C ALA A 76 -1.80 10.72 8.44
N ILE A 77 -1.22 10.37 7.30
CA ILE A 77 -0.82 11.27 6.22
C ILE A 77 -1.30 10.75 4.86
N THR A 78 -1.41 11.63 3.88
CA THR A 78 -1.76 11.26 2.51
C THR A 78 -0.53 10.76 1.73
N THR A 79 -0.75 10.10 0.59
CA THR A 79 0.32 9.76 -0.36
C THR A 79 1.03 11.00 -0.89
N GLU A 80 0.31 12.09 -1.09
CA GLU A 80 0.86 13.37 -1.54
C GLU A 80 1.85 13.96 -0.54
N ASP A 81 1.49 13.96 0.75
CA ASP A 81 2.38 14.40 1.83
C ASP A 81 3.60 13.48 1.97
N LEU A 82 3.41 12.16 1.81
CA LEU A 82 4.50 11.19 1.85
C LEU A 82 5.48 11.40 0.68
N LEU A 83 4.99 11.62 -0.54
CA LEU A 83 5.81 11.99 -1.69
C LEU A 83 6.62 13.27 -1.43
N GLY A 84 5.97 14.29 -0.86
CA GLY A 84 6.63 15.53 -0.47
C GLY A 84 7.77 15.35 0.55
N ALA A 85 7.69 14.32 1.39
CA ALA A 85 8.73 14.01 2.38
C ALA A 85 10.01 13.41 1.77
N THR A 86 9.94 12.80 0.60
CA THR A 86 11.07 12.09 -0.02
C THR A 86 12.29 12.99 -0.29
N GLY A 87 12.07 14.27 -0.56
CA GLY A 87 13.15 15.23 -0.80
C GLY A 87 14.09 15.48 0.40
N LYS A 88 13.66 15.15 1.62
CA LYS A 88 14.46 15.27 2.85
C LYS A 88 15.17 13.97 3.25
N LEU A 89 14.92 12.88 2.53
CA LEU A 89 15.53 11.58 2.84
C LEU A 89 16.94 11.51 2.26
N ARG A 90 17.89 11.11 3.07
CA ARG A 90 19.29 10.93 2.66
C ARG A 90 19.51 9.67 1.85
N ASP A 91 18.76 8.63 2.14
CA ASP A 91 18.82 7.35 1.43
C ASP A 91 17.95 7.39 0.17
N ALA A 92 18.61 7.47 -1.00
CA ALA A 92 17.94 7.53 -2.29
C ALA A 92 17.12 6.25 -2.59
N SER A 93 17.57 5.08 -2.11
CA SER A 93 16.85 3.83 -2.34
C SER A 93 15.52 3.79 -1.58
N ILE A 94 15.48 4.30 -0.37
CA ILE A 94 14.24 4.45 0.41
C ILE A 94 13.33 5.48 -0.24
N ALA A 95 13.85 6.62 -0.68
CA ALA A 95 13.08 7.64 -1.38
C ALA A 95 12.40 7.07 -2.64
N HIS A 96 13.13 6.31 -3.46
CA HIS A 96 12.59 5.64 -4.65
C HIS A 96 11.53 4.59 -4.29
N ALA A 97 11.75 3.78 -3.26
CA ALA A 97 10.77 2.80 -2.80
C ALA A 97 9.46 3.46 -2.36
N ILE A 98 9.53 4.58 -1.65
CA ILE A 98 8.35 5.37 -1.27
C ILE A 98 7.65 5.96 -2.50
N GLN A 99 8.39 6.50 -3.46
CA GLN A 99 7.82 7.03 -4.70
C GLN A 99 7.08 5.95 -5.49
N ASP A 100 7.69 4.79 -5.68
CA ASP A 100 7.07 3.64 -6.35
C ASP A 100 5.81 3.18 -5.64
N PHE A 101 5.84 3.10 -4.32
CA PHE A 101 4.68 2.76 -3.50
C PHE A 101 3.53 3.75 -3.70
N CYS A 102 3.81 5.05 -3.65
CA CYS A 102 2.79 6.08 -3.83
C CYS A 102 2.17 6.07 -5.23
N LEU A 103 2.96 5.81 -6.27
CA LEU A 103 2.49 5.73 -7.66
C LEU A 103 1.45 4.62 -7.87
N VAL A 104 1.59 3.49 -7.18
CA VAL A 104 0.70 2.33 -7.34
C VAL A 104 -0.35 2.20 -6.22
N PHE A 105 -0.38 3.15 -5.28
CA PHE A 105 -1.26 3.08 -4.10
C PHE A 105 -2.73 2.94 -4.45
N ASN A 106 -3.23 3.67 -5.45
CA ASN A 106 -4.62 3.57 -5.88
C ASN A 106 -4.94 2.18 -6.44
N VAL A 107 -4.01 1.57 -7.17
CA VAL A 107 -4.15 0.20 -7.69
C VAL A 107 -4.18 -0.81 -6.54
N PHE A 108 -3.39 -0.63 -5.49
CA PHE A 108 -3.47 -1.45 -4.28
C PHE A 108 -4.87 -1.39 -3.67
N MET A 109 -5.40 -0.20 -3.49
CA MET A 109 -6.71 -0.02 -2.86
C MET A 109 -7.84 -0.62 -3.69
N ILE A 110 -7.82 -0.48 -5.01
CA ILE A 110 -8.77 -1.14 -5.91
C ILE A 110 -8.63 -2.66 -5.82
N GLY A 111 -7.41 -3.18 -5.84
CA GLY A 111 -7.13 -4.61 -5.73
C GLY A 111 -7.59 -5.23 -4.41
N ILE A 112 -7.56 -4.47 -3.32
CA ILE A 112 -8.04 -4.89 -2.00
C ILE A 112 -9.56 -4.94 -1.95
N THR A 113 -10.23 -3.90 -2.44
CA THR A 113 -11.70 -3.81 -2.42
C THR A 113 -12.37 -4.75 -3.40
N HIS A 114 -11.72 -5.09 -4.51
CA HIS A 114 -12.23 -5.99 -5.55
C HIS A 114 -11.55 -7.37 -5.58
N GLU A 115 -10.71 -7.66 -4.60
CA GLU A 115 -9.99 -8.94 -4.47
C GLU A 115 -9.28 -9.36 -5.76
N ALA A 116 -8.23 -8.62 -6.12
CA ALA A 116 -7.46 -8.84 -7.35
C ALA A 116 -6.99 -10.30 -7.50
N LYS A 117 -7.31 -10.88 -8.66
CA LYS A 117 -6.92 -12.25 -9.03
C LYS A 117 -6.17 -12.22 -10.36
N VAL A 118 -5.06 -12.94 -10.43
CA VAL A 118 -4.25 -13.09 -11.64
C VAL A 118 -4.33 -14.55 -12.11
N LYS A 119 -4.73 -14.74 -13.36
CA LYS A 119 -4.84 -16.07 -13.99
C LYS A 119 -4.05 -16.09 -15.28
N SER A 120 -3.33 -17.18 -15.53
CA SER A 120 -2.64 -17.41 -16.82
C SER A 120 -3.51 -18.23 -17.77
N ARG A 121 -3.40 -17.95 -19.07
CA ARG A 121 -4.04 -18.70 -20.15
C ARG A 121 -3.14 -18.77 -21.37
N LYS A 122 -3.32 -19.82 -22.18
CA LYS A 122 -2.64 -19.96 -23.48
C LYS A 122 -3.64 -19.66 -24.59
N TYR A 123 -3.23 -18.82 -25.53
CA TYR A 123 -4.00 -18.53 -26.74
C TYR A 123 -3.06 -18.27 -27.91
N ASP A 124 -3.36 -18.87 -29.06
CA ASP A 124 -2.58 -18.73 -30.28
C ASP A 124 -1.07 -18.91 -30.08
N GLY A 125 -0.68 -19.99 -29.37
CA GLY A 125 0.72 -20.34 -29.10
C GLY A 125 1.44 -19.44 -28.10
N LYS A 126 0.78 -18.39 -27.56
CA LYS A 126 1.33 -17.45 -26.58
C LYS A 126 0.67 -17.57 -25.22
N TRP A 127 1.40 -17.20 -24.19
CA TRP A 127 0.91 -17.17 -22.81
C TRP A 127 0.55 -15.75 -22.39
N TYR A 128 -0.63 -15.60 -21.79
CA TYR A 128 -1.18 -14.37 -21.28
C TYR A 128 -1.44 -14.50 -19.78
N ALA A 129 -1.35 -13.40 -19.06
CA ALA A 129 -1.86 -13.30 -17.71
C ALA A 129 -2.91 -12.19 -17.63
N ASP A 130 -4.05 -12.53 -17.06
CA ASP A 130 -5.18 -11.62 -16.89
C ASP A 130 -5.31 -11.27 -15.41
N CYS A 131 -5.15 -9.99 -15.08
CA CYS A 131 -5.44 -9.46 -13.75
C CYS A 131 -6.88 -8.91 -13.74
N SER A 132 -7.69 -9.32 -12.77
CA SER A 132 -9.08 -8.87 -12.66
C SER A 132 -9.24 -7.35 -12.44
N VAL A 133 -8.16 -6.67 -12.01
CA VAL A 133 -8.13 -5.21 -11.76
C VAL A 133 -7.39 -4.47 -12.87
N CYS A 134 -6.21 -4.97 -13.29
CA CYS A 134 -5.30 -4.25 -14.19
C CYS A 134 -5.48 -4.63 -15.66
N GLY A 135 -6.19 -5.71 -15.97
CA GLY A 135 -6.39 -6.20 -17.32
C GLY A 135 -5.34 -7.22 -17.77
N THR A 136 -5.25 -7.44 -19.08
CA THR A 136 -4.37 -8.43 -19.68
C THR A 136 -2.94 -7.90 -19.82
N MET A 137 -1.96 -8.68 -19.36
CA MET A 137 -0.55 -8.38 -19.52
C MET A 137 -0.05 -8.75 -20.92
N LYS A 138 1.10 -8.18 -21.31
CA LYS A 138 1.77 -8.53 -22.57
C LYS A 138 1.99 -10.05 -22.69
N PRO A 139 1.70 -10.65 -23.87
CA PRO A 139 1.93 -12.07 -24.08
C PRO A 139 3.41 -12.44 -24.04
N LEU A 140 3.71 -13.62 -23.52
CA LEU A 140 5.04 -14.20 -23.44
C LEU A 140 5.07 -15.58 -24.11
N LYS A 141 6.27 -16.07 -24.41
CA LYS A 141 6.45 -17.29 -25.19
C LYS A 141 6.25 -18.57 -24.38
N THR A 142 6.63 -18.55 -23.11
CA THR A 142 6.61 -19.73 -22.24
C THR A 142 5.73 -19.55 -21.02
N HIS A 143 5.23 -20.67 -20.48
CA HIS A 143 4.48 -20.67 -19.23
C HIS A 143 5.32 -20.16 -18.05
N GLN A 144 6.60 -20.52 -18.02
CA GLN A 144 7.50 -20.06 -16.95
C GLN A 144 7.66 -18.54 -16.93
N GLU A 145 7.82 -17.91 -18.11
CA GLU A 145 7.91 -16.46 -18.22
C GLU A 145 6.63 -15.77 -17.74
N ILE A 146 5.45 -16.29 -18.10
CA ILE A 146 4.19 -15.67 -17.68
C ILE A 146 3.93 -15.85 -16.18
N VAL A 147 4.35 -16.96 -15.58
CA VAL A 147 4.27 -17.16 -14.12
C VAL A 147 5.19 -16.17 -13.40
N GLN A 148 6.41 -15.98 -13.87
CA GLN A 148 7.32 -14.97 -13.31
C GLN A 148 6.76 -13.54 -13.44
N ALA A 149 6.24 -13.19 -14.60
CA ALA A 149 5.61 -11.88 -14.84
C ALA A 149 4.38 -11.67 -13.94
N SER A 150 3.57 -12.71 -13.75
CA SER A 150 2.40 -12.66 -12.84
C SER A 150 2.82 -12.43 -11.39
N ASN A 151 3.87 -13.11 -10.92
CA ASN A 151 4.39 -12.95 -9.57
C ASN A 151 4.96 -11.54 -9.34
N LEU A 152 5.70 -11.00 -10.31
CA LEU A 152 6.21 -9.63 -10.27
C LEU A 152 5.07 -8.61 -10.26
N HIS A 153 4.01 -8.84 -11.05
CA HIS A 153 2.83 -8.01 -11.06
C HIS A 153 2.13 -7.98 -9.69
N VAL A 154 1.90 -9.15 -9.09
CA VAL A 154 1.31 -9.23 -7.74
C VAL A 154 2.19 -8.53 -6.72
N LYS A 155 3.51 -8.74 -6.76
CA LYS A 155 4.46 -8.11 -5.85
C LYS A 155 4.46 -6.59 -5.97
N LYS A 156 4.31 -6.05 -7.18
CA LYS A 156 4.33 -4.61 -7.42
C LYS A 156 2.98 -3.95 -7.14
N PHE A 157 1.87 -4.54 -7.59
CA PHE A 157 0.55 -3.89 -7.60
C PHE A 157 -0.44 -4.46 -6.58
N HIS A 158 -0.24 -5.68 -6.10
CA HIS A 158 -1.19 -6.40 -5.22
C HIS A 158 -0.49 -7.07 -4.04
N GLN A 159 0.55 -6.46 -3.52
CA GLN A 159 1.35 -7.01 -2.41
C GLN A 159 0.62 -7.03 -1.06
N PHE A 160 -0.49 -6.32 -0.93
CA PHE A 160 -1.27 -6.28 0.30
C PHE A 160 -2.54 -7.13 0.19
N LYS A 161 -2.89 -7.76 1.30
CA LYS A 161 -4.19 -8.40 1.51
C LYS A 161 -4.96 -7.66 2.59
N LEU A 162 -6.28 -7.67 2.48
CA LEU A 162 -7.17 -7.13 3.49
C LEU A 162 -7.24 -8.09 4.69
N VAL A 163 -7.00 -7.57 5.89
CA VAL A 163 -7.14 -8.31 7.16
C VAL A 163 -8.43 -7.93 7.86
N ALA A 164 -8.73 -6.64 7.93
CA ALA A 164 -9.93 -6.15 8.59
C ALA A 164 -10.38 -4.80 8.02
N THR A 165 -11.67 -4.52 8.13
CA THR A 165 -12.28 -3.21 7.88
C THR A 165 -13.10 -2.78 9.07
N ALA A 166 -13.24 -1.48 9.27
CA ALA A 166 -14.16 -0.92 10.24
C ALA A 166 -14.58 0.49 9.83
N VAL A 167 -15.80 0.87 10.21
CA VAL A 167 -16.25 2.26 10.19
C VAL A 167 -15.62 3.00 11.36
N ILE A 168 -15.16 4.23 11.11
CA ILE A 168 -14.51 5.10 12.10
C ILE A 168 -15.40 6.28 12.40
#